data_a3c86ddd11c5c7f3884c761bd6e1529a
#
_entry.id   a3c86ddd11c5c7f3884c761bd6e1529a
#
_cell.length_a   1.000
_cell.length_b   1.000
_cell.length_c   1.000
_cell.angle_alpha   90.00
_cell.angle_beta   90.00
_cell.angle_gamma   90.00
#
_symmetry.space_group_name_H-M   'P 1'
#
loop_
_entity.id
_entity.type
_entity.pdbx_description
1 polymer ?
#
loop_
_entity_poly.entity_id
_entity_poly.type
_entity_poly.pdbx_seq_one_letter_code
_entity_poly.pdbx_strand_id
1 'polypeptide(L)'
;KNPGQHQMLAKYNLQRMLPTVQGSCQWYAAAVVENKGNYREVLANVYHKYPALIPASPFIDNEAPGKVKKLKPVWTADGYILFWTAPKAKDEMDKAVRYVVYRFNNDEKVNLNDPSHIVEITTNTFYKLPYEDGKTKYRYVVTALDRLHNESKAVKKKIKL
;
A
#
# COMPACT_ATOMS: atom_id res chain seq x y z
N LYS A 1 -9.48 -19.02 -21.51
CA LYS A 1 -8.60 -19.77 -20.58
C LYS A 1 -8.73 -19.17 -19.19
N ASN A 2 -8.74 -19.99 -18.15
CA ASN A 2 -8.78 -19.51 -16.77
C ASN A 2 -7.45 -18.77 -16.45
N PRO A 3 -7.48 -17.49 -16.00
CA PRO A 3 -6.28 -16.74 -15.67
C PRO A 3 -5.38 -17.41 -14.62
N GLY A 4 -5.97 -18.17 -13.70
CA GLY A 4 -5.24 -18.92 -12.68
C GLY A 4 -4.37 -20.08 -13.20
N GLN A 5 -4.53 -20.47 -14.47
CA GLN A 5 -3.77 -21.55 -15.12
C GLN A 5 -2.67 -21.03 -16.06
N HIS A 6 -2.42 -19.73 -16.09
CA HIS A 6 -1.39 -19.17 -16.95
C HIS A 6 0.01 -19.56 -16.45
N GLN A 7 0.88 -20.06 -17.34
CA GLN A 7 2.22 -20.54 -16.97
C GLN A 7 3.08 -19.47 -16.26
N MET A 8 2.94 -18.20 -16.65
CA MET A 8 3.67 -17.10 -16.02
C MET A 8 3.30 -16.91 -14.56
N LEU A 9 2.06 -17.24 -14.16
CA LEU A 9 1.64 -17.15 -12.77
C LEU A 9 2.46 -18.07 -11.85
N ALA A 10 2.73 -19.31 -12.31
CA ALA A 10 3.57 -20.23 -11.55
C ALA A 10 5.00 -19.69 -11.37
N LYS A 11 5.57 -19.07 -12.41
CA LYS A 11 6.89 -18.43 -12.34
C LYS A 11 6.91 -17.25 -11.37
N TYR A 12 5.90 -16.38 -11.38
CA TYR A 12 5.78 -15.28 -10.45
C TYR A 12 5.60 -15.73 -9.00
N ASN A 13 4.79 -16.77 -8.78
CA ASN A 13 4.63 -17.33 -7.44
C ASN A 13 5.95 -17.90 -6.91
N LEU A 14 6.70 -18.61 -7.78
CA LEU A 14 8.04 -19.11 -7.41
C LEU A 14 8.99 -17.94 -7.04
N GLN A 15 9.01 -16.86 -7.83
CA GLN A 15 9.82 -15.67 -7.54
C GLN A 15 9.47 -15.05 -6.19
N ARG A 16 8.17 -14.97 -5.84
CA ARG A 16 7.71 -14.45 -4.53
C ARG A 16 8.15 -15.31 -3.34
N MET A 17 8.43 -16.58 -3.56
CA MET A 17 8.94 -17.47 -2.50
C MET A 17 10.44 -17.32 -2.27
N LEU A 18 11.16 -16.66 -3.16
CA LEU A 18 12.60 -16.44 -3.07
C LEU A 18 12.89 -15.13 -2.32
N PRO A 19 13.49 -15.15 -1.11
CA PRO A 19 13.64 -13.96 -0.28
C PRO A 19 14.57 -12.90 -0.88
N THR A 20 15.42 -13.29 -1.83
CA THR A 20 16.36 -12.40 -2.53
C THR A 20 15.75 -11.74 -3.78
N VAL A 21 14.56 -12.17 -4.22
CA VAL A 21 13.90 -11.64 -5.43
C VAL A 21 12.85 -10.62 -5.01
N GLN A 22 13.13 -9.34 -5.24
CA GLN A 22 12.24 -8.23 -4.85
C GLN A 22 11.39 -7.70 -5.99
N GLY A 23 11.56 -8.20 -7.20
CA GLY A 23 10.80 -7.76 -8.36
C GLY A 23 11.08 -8.56 -9.61
N SER A 24 10.43 -8.19 -10.71
CA SER A 24 10.64 -8.81 -12.02
C SER A 24 10.65 -7.77 -13.12
N CYS A 25 11.48 -7.99 -14.12
CA CYS A 25 11.49 -7.21 -15.35
C CYS A 25 10.86 -8.02 -16.48
N GLN A 26 9.90 -7.42 -17.19
CA GLN A 26 9.22 -8.08 -18.31
C GLN A 26 9.89 -7.69 -19.63
N TRP A 27 10.48 -8.64 -20.30
CA TRP A 27 10.94 -8.51 -21.66
C TRP A 27 10.00 -9.30 -22.58
N TYR A 28 9.32 -8.71 -23.53
CA TYR A 28 9.20 -7.31 -23.84
C TYR A 28 7.72 -6.90 -23.75
N ALA A 29 7.45 -5.58 -23.66
CA ALA A 29 6.12 -5.05 -23.34
C ALA A 29 4.99 -5.49 -24.29
N ALA A 30 5.28 -5.77 -25.56
CA ALA A 30 4.25 -6.16 -26.53
C ALA A 30 3.45 -7.40 -26.11
N ALA A 31 4.03 -8.35 -25.37
CA ALA A 31 3.28 -9.51 -24.88
C ALA A 31 2.13 -9.11 -23.93
N VAL A 32 2.33 -8.04 -23.16
CA VAL A 32 1.32 -7.46 -22.28
C VAL A 32 0.35 -6.57 -23.05
N VAL A 33 0.86 -5.69 -23.91
CA VAL A 33 0.05 -4.75 -24.71
C VAL A 33 -0.91 -5.51 -25.64
N GLU A 34 -0.41 -6.52 -26.35
CA GLU A 34 -1.18 -7.38 -27.26
C GLU A 34 -1.99 -8.45 -26.51
N ASN A 35 -1.89 -8.50 -25.20
CA ASN A 35 -2.60 -9.46 -24.34
C ASN A 35 -2.45 -10.92 -24.76
N LYS A 36 -1.26 -11.34 -25.17
CA LYS A 36 -0.99 -12.71 -25.64
C LYS A 36 -1.31 -13.73 -24.55
N GLY A 37 -2.23 -14.64 -24.87
CA GLY A 37 -2.64 -15.70 -23.94
C GLY A 37 -3.29 -15.20 -22.64
N ASN A 38 -3.95 -14.04 -22.66
CA ASN A 38 -4.57 -13.37 -21.50
C ASN A 38 -3.54 -12.87 -20.45
N TYR A 39 -2.34 -12.52 -20.91
CA TYR A 39 -1.25 -12.15 -20.00
C TYR A 39 -1.54 -10.88 -19.21
N ARG A 40 -2.14 -9.87 -19.84
CA ARG A 40 -2.55 -8.62 -19.20
C ARG A 40 -3.57 -8.87 -18.07
N GLU A 41 -4.57 -9.72 -18.30
CA GLU A 41 -5.55 -10.09 -17.27
C GLU A 41 -4.92 -10.85 -16.12
N VAL A 42 -3.94 -11.72 -16.38
CA VAL A 42 -3.20 -12.41 -15.31
C VAL A 42 -2.41 -11.43 -14.46
N LEU A 43 -1.75 -10.45 -15.10
CA LEU A 43 -1.03 -9.42 -14.36
C LEU A 43 -1.98 -8.55 -13.54
N ALA A 44 -3.02 -7.99 -14.15
CA ALA A 44 -3.91 -7.03 -13.52
C ALA A 44 -4.78 -7.65 -12.42
N ASN A 45 -5.34 -8.84 -12.67
CA ASN A 45 -6.38 -9.41 -11.81
C ASN A 45 -5.87 -10.48 -10.83
N VAL A 46 -4.67 -10.98 -11.02
CA VAL A 46 -4.11 -12.04 -10.16
C VAL A 46 -2.80 -11.60 -9.53
N TYR A 47 -1.78 -11.28 -10.32
CA TYR A 47 -0.43 -11.05 -9.81
C TYR A 47 -0.24 -9.65 -9.20
N HIS A 48 -0.70 -8.62 -9.88
CA HIS A 48 -0.68 -7.22 -9.45
C HIS A 48 -2.06 -6.69 -9.04
N LYS A 49 -2.92 -7.56 -8.53
CA LYS A 49 -4.28 -7.21 -8.11
C LYS A 49 -4.31 -6.11 -7.06
N TYR A 50 -3.34 -6.07 -6.19
CA TYR A 50 -3.23 -5.10 -5.11
C TYR A 50 -2.01 -4.21 -5.32
N PRO A 51 -2.05 -2.94 -4.86
CA PRO A 51 -0.88 -2.09 -4.86
C PRO A 51 0.22 -2.72 -3.99
N ALA A 52 1.48 -2.44 -4.31
CA ALA A 52 2.62 -2.89 -3.51
C ALA A 52 3.54 -1.72 -3.20
N LEU A 53 4.18 -1.77 -2.05
CA LEU A 53 5.24 -0.83 -1.72
C LEU A 53 6.51 -1.20 -2.49
N ILE A 54 7.25 -0.19 -2.91
CA ILE A 54 8.59 -0.37 -3.43
C ILE A 54 9.48 -0.83 -2.27
N PRO A 55 10.32 -1.86 -2.44
CA PRO A 55 11.25 -2.29 -1.41
C PRO A 55 12.19 -1.14 -0.96
N ALA A 56 12.46 -1.08 0.32
CA ALA A 56 13.42 -0.14 0.86
C ALA A 56 14.84 -0.42 0.36
N SER A 57 15.71 0.60 0.40
CA SER A 57 17.13 0.50 0.03
C SER A 57 18.03 0.63 1.26
N PRO A 58 18.06 -0.39 2.15
CA PRO A 58 18.71 -0.29 3.46
C PRO A 58 20.23 -0.13 3.40
N PHE A 59 20.83 -0.41 2.24
CA PHE A 59 22.25 -0.21 1.99
C PHE A 59 22.62 1.28 1.74
N ILE A 60 21.63 2.14 1.47
CA ILE A 60 21.82 3.59 1.35
C ILE A 60 21.48 4.25 2.67
N ASP A 61 20.30 3.95 3.21
CA ASP A 61 19.81 4.41 4.49
C ASP A 61 18.75 3.43 5.03
N ASN A 62 18.82 3.12 6.32
CA ASN A 62 17.93 2.18 6.99
C ASN A 62 17.13 2.84 8.14
N GLU A 63 17.15 4.18 8.21
CA GLU A 63 16.37 4.92 9.19
C GLU A 63 14.98 5.25 8.63
N ALA A 64 13.94 4.76 9.30
CA ALA A 64 12.57 5.05 8.89
C ALA A 64 12.14 6.44 9.41
N PRO A 65 11.24 7.14 8.68
CA PRO A 65 10.68 8.41 9.14
C PRO A 65 9.90 8.23 10.45
N GLY A 66 9.69 9.33 11.15
CA GLY A 66 8.84 9.35 12.33
C GLY A 66 7.40 8.91 12.00
N LYS A 67 6.68 8.37 12.96
CA LYS A 67 5.26 8.04 12.79
C LYS A 67 4.42 9.30 12.59
N VAL A 68 3.35 9.20 11.81
CA VAL A 68 2.36 10.29 11.65
C VAL A 68 1.77 10.69 13.00
N LYS A 69 1.30 11.93 13.09
CA LYS A 69 0.73 12.49 14.33
C LYS A 69 -0.72 12.91 14.13
N LYS A 70 -1.46 13.03 15.23
CA LYS A 70 -2.83 13.57 15.25
C LYS A 70 -3.79 12.91 14.27
N LEU A 71 -3.70 11.58 14.09
CA LEU A 71 -4.61 10.83 13.22
C LEU A 71 -6.04 10.92 13.75
N LYS A 72 -6.93 11.62 13.03
CA LYS A 72 -8.32 11.84 13.43
C LYS A 72 -9.26 11.95 12.23
N PRO A 73 -10.48 11.38 12.31
CA PRO A 73 -11.53 11.64 11.34
C PRO A 73 -12.19 12.99 11.67
N VAL A 74 -12.57 13.71 10.62
CA VAL A 74 -13.29 14.98 10.72
C VAL A 74 -14.38 14.97 9.66
N TRP A 75 -15.60 15.38 10.04
CA TRP A 75 -16.68 15.64 9.10
C TRP A 75 -16.47 16.99 8.42
N THR A 76 -16.57 17.00 7.11
CA THR A 76 -16.43 18.21 6.27
C THR A 76 -17.57 18.28 5.26
N ALA A 77 -17.66 19.37 4.50
CA ALA A 77 -18.62 19.49 3.40
C ALA A 77 -18.45 18.38 2.33
N ASP A 78 -17.24 17.84 2.19
CA ASP A 78 -16.92 16.75 1.25
C ASP A 78 -17.09 15.36 1.84
N GLY A 79 -17.62 15.24 3.07
CA GLY A 79 -17.81 14.00 3.80
C GLY A 79 -16.78 13.77 4.90
N TYR A 80 -16.66 12.53 5.38
CA TYR A 80 -15.67 12.19 6.40
C TYR A 80 -14.27 12.08 5.80
N ILE A 81 -13.33 12.80 6.40
CA ILE A 81 -11.93 12.82 6.00
C ILE A 81 -11.07 12.42 7.19
N LEU A 82 -10.17 11.47 6.97
CA LEU A 82 -9.15 11.08 7.94
C LEU A 82 -7.93 11.96 7.72
N PHE A 83 -7.62 12.83 8.69
CA PHE A 83 -6.47 13.72 8.67
C PHE A 83 -5.35 13.22 9.57
N TRP A 84 -4.13 13.56 9.21
CA TRP A 84 -2.95 13.41 10.06
C TRP A 84 -1.96 14.55 9.85
N THR A 85 -0.99 14.65 10.74
CA THR A 85 0.12 15.58 10.61
C THR A 85 1.38 14.82 10.27
N ALA A 86 2.14 15.32 9.31
CA ALA A 86 3.45 14.79 8.95
C ALA A 86 4.37 14.74 10.19
N PRO A 87 5.21 13.70 10.33
CA PRO A 87 6.25 13.69 11.34
C PRO A 87 7.28 14.79 11.09
N LYS A 88 7.91 15.27 12.15
CA LYS A 88 9.12 16.09 11.99
C LYS A 88 10.26 15.18 11.54
N ALA A 89 10.96 15.56 10.50
CA ALA A 89 12.18 14.91 10.06
C ALA A 89 13.35 15.32 10.96
N LYS A 90 14.32 14.44 11.14
CA LYS A 90 15.61 14.75 11.77
C LYS A 90 16.54 15.37 10.73
N ASP A 91 16.49 14.84 9.52
CA ASP A 91 17.20 15.34 8.36
C ASP A 91 16.36 15.14 7.06
N GLU A 92 16.92 15.47 5.90
CA GLU A 92 16.21 15.35 4.62
C GLU A 92 16.00 13.89 4.18
N MET A 93 16.81 12.92 4.65
CA MET A 93 16.65 11.51 4.31
C MET A 93 15.44 10.90 5.04
N ASP A 94 15.27 11.27 6.32
CA ASP A 94 14.13 10.82 7.15
C ASP A 94 12.82 11.54 6.86
N LYS A 95 12.80 12.47 5.91
CA LYS A 95 11.59 13.24 5.61
C LYS A 95 10.52 12.36 4.99
N ALA A 96 9.34 12.34 5.60
CA ALA A 96 8.18 11.68 5.03
C ALA A 96 7.77 12.34 3.71
N VAL A 97 7.81 11.58 2.61
CA VAL A 97 7.43 12.04 1.25
C VAL A 97 6.13 11.42 0.76
N ARG A 98 5.73 10.30 1.35
CA ARG A 98 4.46 9.61 1.06
C ARG A 98 3.87 9.01 2.32
N TYR A 99 2.59 8.66 2.23
CA TYR A 99 1.86 7.97 3.29
C TYR A 99 1.14 6.78 2.70
N VAL A 100 1.05 5.70 3.49
CA VAL A 100 0.28 4.52 3.13
C VAL A 100 -0.90 4.42 4.08
N VAL A 101 -2.09 4.34 3.51
CA VAL A 101 -3.33 4.14 4.25
C VAL A 101 -3.77 2.70 4.07
N TYR A 102 -3.90 1.99 5.18
CA TYR A 102 -4.43 0.63 5.22
C TYR A 102 -5.80 0.62 5.88
N ARG A 103 -6.63 -0.33 5.47
CA ARG A 103 -7.95 -0.59 6.06
C ARG A 103 -8.06 -2.06 6.48
N PHE A 104 -8.40 -2.26 7.73
CA PHE A 104 -8.63 -3.58 8.33
C PHE A 104 -10.03 -3.65 8.92
N ASN A 105 -10.62 -4.83 8.98
CA ASN A 105 -11.79 -5.05 9.83
C ASN A 105 -11.42 -4.86 11.31
N ASN A 106 -12.40 -4.46 12.15
CA ASN A 106 -12.10 -4.13 13.55
C ASN A 106 -11.50 -5.30 14.36
N ASP A 107 -11.90 -6.51 14.01
CA ASP A 107 -11.49 -7.74 14.72
C ASP A 107 -10.27 -8.41 14.09
N GLU A 108 -9.81 -7.87 12.96
CA GLU A 108 -8.70 -8.41 12.20
C GLU A 108 -7.36 -8.00 12.80
N LYS A 109 -6.39 -8.94 12.79
CA LYS A 109 -5.01 -8.62 13.18
C LYS A 109 -4.35 -7.76 12.10
N VAL A 110 -3.77 -6.63 12.52
CA VAL A 110 -3.05 -5.75 11.61
C VAL A 110 -1.79 -6.45 11.09
N ASN A 111 -1.76 -6.67 9.78
CA ASN A 111 -0.61 -7.18 9.04
C ASN A 111 -0.30 -6.23 7.88
N LEU A 112 0.77 -5.43 7.99
CA LEU A 112 1.15 -4.46 6.95
C LEU A 112 1.84 -5.13 5.75
N ASN A 113 2.26 -6.39 5.89
CA ASN A 113 2.86 -7.14 4.79
C ASN A 113 1.82 -7.68 3.79
N ASP A 114 0.52 -7.57 4.12
CA ASP A 114 -0.56 -7.94 3.20
C ASP A 114 -1.02 -6.73 2.39
N PRO A 115 -0.66 -6.66 1.10
CA PRO A 115 -0.99 -5.51 0.26
C PRO A 115 -2.49 -5.36 -0.02
N SER A 116 -3.31 -6.39 0.25
CA SER A 116 -4.76 -6.32 0.06
C SER A 116 -5.44 -5.28 0.98
N HIS A 117 -4.77 -4.88 2.03
CA HIS A 117 -5.24 -3.85 2.97
C HIS A 117 -4.86 -2.43 2.59
N ILE A 118 -3.97 -2.24 1.61
CA ILE A 118 -3.60 -0.90 1.13
C ILE A 118 -4.79 -0.33 0.36
N VAL A 119 -5.35 0.78 0.86
CA VAL A 119 -6.43 1.50 0.19
C VAL A 119 -5.94 2.74 -0.53
N GLU A 120 -4.82 3.32 -0.11
CA GLU A 120 -4.20 4.44 -0.81
C GLU A 120 -2.71 4.59 -0.47
N ILE A 121 -1.92 5.01 -1.47
CA ILE A 121 -0.56 5.52 -1.30
C ILE A 121 -0.58 6.96 -1.83
N THR A 122 -0.35 7.94 -0.95
CA THR A 122 -0.57 9.34 -1.24
C THR A 122 0.55 10.24 -0.73
N THR A 123 0.70 11.42 -1.31
CA THR A 123 1.52 12.52 -0.78
C THR A 123 0.75 13.47 0.13
N ASN A 124 -0.59 13.36 0.13
CA ASN A 124 -1.46 14.16 0.97
C ASN A 124 -1.41 13.71 2.42
N THR A 125 -1.76 14.60 3.35
CA THR A 125 -1.91 14.31 4.78
C THR A 125 -3.37 14.05 5.17
N PHE A 126 -4.15 13.57 4.21
CA PHE A 126 -5.56 13.21 4.42
C PHE A 126 -5.98 12.07 3.49
N TYR A 127 -7.06 11.39 3.87
CA TYR A 127 -7.73 10.35 3.09
C TYR A 127 -9.25 10.51 3.24
N LYS A 128 -9.98 10.55 2.13
CA LYS A 128 -11.45 10.59 2.16
C LYS A 128 -11.98 9.21 2.50
N LEU A 129 -12.66 9.11 3.64
CA LEU A 129 -13.25 7.85 4.08
C LEU A 129 -14.45 7.51 3.19
N PRO A 130 -14.56 6.27 2.68
CA PRO A 130 -15.77 5.84 2.02
C PRO A 130 -16.92 5.84 3.05
N TYR A 131 -17.98 6.53 2.70
CA TYR A 131 -19.20 6.58 3.48
C TYR A 131 -20.29 5.84 2.72
N GLU A 132 -20.48 4.58 3.08
CA GLU A 132 -21.56 3.74 2.55
C GLU A 132 -22.58 3.49 3.65
N ASP A 133 -23.78 4.06 3.52
CA ASP A 133 -24.98 3.82 4.36
C ASP A 133 -24.78 3.85 5.89
N GLY A 134 -23.90 4.69 6.39
CA GLY A 134 -23.79 5.02 7.81
C GLY A 134 -23.33 3.90 8.75
N LYS A 135 -22.68 2.85 8.24
CA LYS A 135 -22.29 1.68 9.03
C LYS A 135 -20.86 1.21 8.81
N THR A 136 -19.97 2.13 8.53
CA THR A 136 -18.55 1.78 8.32
C THR A 136 -17.84 1.57 9.66
N LYS A 137 -17.46 0.34 9.94
CA LYS A 137 -16.68 -0.02 11.14
C LYS A 137 -15.34 -0.62 10.72
N TYR A 138 -14.34 0.23 10.51
CA TYR A 138 -13.01 -0.21 10.12
C TYR A 138 -11.93 0.34 11.05
N ARG A 139 -10.80 -0.34 11.06
CA ARG A 139 -9.56 0.16 11.63
C ARG A 139 -8.69 0.65 10.51
N TYR A 140 -8.45 1.96 10.47
CA TYR A 140 -7.48 2.55 9.57
C TYR A 140 -6.12 2.61 10.23
N VAL A 141 -5.09 2.37 9.43
CA VAL A 141 -3.70 2.41 9.85
C VAL A 141 -2.97 3.28 8.86
N VAL A 142 -2.17 4.23 9.36
CA VAL A 142 -1.39 5.13 8.51
C VAL A 142 0.07 5.02 8.89
N THR A 143 0.90 4.87 7.87
CA THR A 143 2.37 4.92 7.96
C THR A 143 2.90 6.05 7.09
N ALA A 144 4.15 6.43 7.28
CA ALA A 144 4.87 7.37 6.44
C ALA A 144 6.02 6.64 5.74
N LEU A 145 6.34 7.01 4.52
CA LEU A 145 7.48 6.56 3.75
C LEU A 145 8.42 7.73 3.48
N ASP A 146 9.70 7.51 3.62
CA ASP A 146 10.74 8.42 3.13
C ASP A 146 11.03 8.21 1.63
N ARG A 147 12.05 8.91 1.13
CA ARG A 147 12.47 8.84 -0.27
C ARG A 147 13.09 7.49 -0.68
N LEU A 148 13.57 6.70 0.29
CA LEU A 148 14.16 5.36 0.09
C LEU A 148 13.18 4.24 0.45
N HIS A 149 11.91 4.58 0.66
CA HIS A 149 10.81 3.68 0.97
C HIS A 149 10.92 2.98 2.33
N ASN A 150 11.72 3.51 3.28
CA ASN A 150 11.67 3.05 4.65
C ASN A 150 10.30 3.41 5.25
N GLU A 151 9.64 2.43 5.85
CA GLU A 151 8.28 2.59 6.37
C GLU A 151 8.29 2.84 7.88
N SER A 152 7.60 3.88 8.31
CA SER A 152 7.50 4.29 9.70
C SER A 152 6.70 3.30 10.55
N LYS A 153 6.80 3.43 11.87
CA LYS A 153 5.86 2.78 12.80
C LYS A 153 4.42 3.24 12.51
N ALA A 154 3.50 2.29 12.54
CA ALA A 154 2.09 2.49 12.23
C ALA A 154 1.33 3.28 13.31
N VAL A 155 0.42 4.14 12.90
CA VAL A 155 -0.58 4.78 13.76
C VAL A 155 -1.97 4.25 13.39
N LYS A 156 -2.73 3.83 14.38
CA LYS A 156 -4.01 3.13 14.20
C LYS A 156 -5.17 3.97 14.73
N LYS A 157 -6.29 3.96 14.01
CA LYS A 157 -7.55 4.58 14.46
C LYS A 157 -8.72 3.68 14.12
N LYS A 158 -9.50 3.29 15.12
CA LYS A 158 -10.82 2.68 14.89
C LYS A 158 -11.79 3.77 14.51
N ILE A 159 -12.51 3.57 13.42
CA ILE A 159 -13.51 4.49 12.89
C ILE A 159 -14.83 3.74 12.83
N LYS A 160 -15.85 4.37 13.39
CA LYS A 160 -17.24 3.95 13.34
C LYS A 160 -18.02 5.15 12.83
N LEU A 161 -18.53 5.05 11.62
CA LEU A 161 -19.38 6.04 10.96
C LEU A 161 -20.79 5.49 10.88
#